data_9f9c4e4962f1505ea1a12994eae97a7a
#
_entry.id   9f9c4e4962f1505ea1a12994eae97a7a
#
_cell.length_a   1.000
_cell.length_b   1.000
_cell.length_c   1.000
_cell.angle_alpha   90.00
_cell.angle_beta   90.00
_cell.angle_gamma   90.00
#
_symmetry.space_group_name_H-M   'P 1'
#
loop_
_entity.id
_entity.type
_entity.pdbx_description
1 polymer ?
#
loop_
_entity_poly.entity_id
_entity_poly.type
_entity_poly.pdbx_seq_one_letter_code
_entity_poly.pdbx_strand_id
1 'polypeptide(L)'
;SMSKILLGVTGGIAAYKACELTRLLVKAGHDVIPLVTPGAQRFVAEETFVALARRPAQEDVYPHLTRADLLVVAPCTANTLAKLAYGLADSVLTEAALAHRGPVLLAPAMNPRMWANAATRANVETLVARGVELVGPDEGEMAEGEWGVGRMAEPEEIAAHVEQLLAPPSLAGRR
;
A
#
# COMPACT_ATOMS: atom_id res chain seq x y z
N SER A 1 -1.44 -15.50 -13.88
CA SER A 1 -2.42 -16.05 -12.94
C SER A 1 -2.99 -14.95 -12.05
N MET A 2 -4.25 -15.08 -11.73
CA MET A 2 -4.94 -14.12 -10.88
C MET A 2 -4.50 -14.26 -9.43
N SER A 3 -4.15 -13.15 -8.81
CA SER A 3 -3.87 -13.09 -7.39
C SER A 3 -4.87 -12.16 -6.71
N LYS A 4 -5.12 -12.39 -5.44
CA LYS A 4 -5.98 -11.52 -4.63
C LYS A 4 -5.09 -10.55 -3.87
N ILE A 5 -5.33 -9.27 -4.07
CA ILE A 5 -4.54 -8.19 -3.49
C ILE A 5 -5.42 -7.30 -2.63
N LEU A 6 -5.05 -7.14 -1.36
CA LEU A 6 -5.64 -6.10 -0.53
C LEU A 6 -4.85 -4.81 -0.79
N LEU A 7 -5.53 -3.78 -1.24
CA LEU A 7 -4.91 -2.48 -1.52
C LEU A 7 -5.39 -1.44 -0.52
N GLY A 8 -4.57 -1.17 0.46
CA GLY A 8 -4.83 -0.11 1.44
C GLY A 8 -4.45 1.24 0.88
N VAL A 9 -5.36 2.20 0.98
CA VAL A 9 -5.12 3.58 0.53
C VAL A 9 -5.29 4.49 1.73
N THR A 10 -4.20 5.13 2.14
CA THR A 10 -4.22 6.03 3.30
C THR A 10 -4.23 7.50 2.89
N GLY A 11 -4.43 8.38 3.86
CA GLY A 11 -4.63 9.81 3.61
C GLY A 11 -3.39 10.50 3.06
N GLY A 12 -3.65 11.55 2.29
CA GLY A 12 -2.63 12.38 1.67
C GLY A 12 -2.96 12.63 0.21
N ILE A 13 -2.38 13.68 -0.35
CA ILE A 13 -2.66 14.06 -1.73
C ILE A 13 -2.25 12.96 -2.73
N ALA A 14 -1.26 12.14 -2.37
CA ALA A 14 -0.83 11.02 -3.21
C ALA A 14 -1.91 9.94 -3.39
N ALA A 15 -3.01 10.00 -2.62
CA ALA A 15 -4.11 9.03 -2.77
C ALA A 15 -4.66 8.97 -4.19
N TYR A 16 -4.63 10.07 -4.95
CA TYR A 16 -5.11 10.07 -6.34
C TYR A 16 -4.26 9.13 -7.23
N LYS A 17 -2.98 8.95 -6.92
CA LYS A 17 -2.10 8.03 -7.67
C LYS A 17 -2.48 6.56 -7.45
N ALA A 18 -3.12 6.27 -6.33
CA ALA A 18 -3.60 4.92 -6.05
C ALA A 18 -4.71 4.50 -7.03
N CYS A 19 -5.40 5.45 -7.63
CA CYS A 19 -6.38 5.16 -8.68
C CYS A 19 -5.70 4.53 -9.89
N GLU A 20 -4.59 5.09 -10.33
CA GLU A 20 -3.81 4.54 -11.47
C GLU A 20 -3.23 3.17 -11.08
N LEU A 21 -2.72 3.04 -9.87
CA LEU A 21 -2.22 1.76 -9.39
C LEU A 21 -3.32 0.69 -9.42
N THR A 22 -4.52 1.03 -8.94
CA THR A 22 -5.66 0.11 -8.97
C THR A 22 -5.93 -0.36 -10.40
N ARG A 23 -5.95 0.59 -11.35
CA ARG A 23 -6.19 0.30 -12.76
C ARG A 23 -5.13 -0.64 -13.32
N LEU A 24 -3.86 -0.40 -13.02
CA LEU A 24 -2.75 -1.24 -13.47
C LEU A 24 -2.84 -2.66 -12.93
N LEU A 25 -3.17 -2.81 -11.64
CA LEU A 25 -3.28 -4.13 -11.02
C LEU A 25 -4.45 -4.93 -11.58
N VAL A 26 -5.60 -4.27 -11.80
CA VAL A 26 -6.77 -4.92 -12.41
C VAL A 26 -6.46 -5.32 -13.85
N LYS A 27 -5.79 -4.45 -14.60
CA LYS A 27 -5.40 -4.75 -15.98
C LYS A 27 -4.44 -5.93 -16.07
N ALA A 28 -3.61 -6.11 -15.05
CA ALA A 28 -2.71 -7.26 -14.95
C ALA A 28 -3.44 -8.57 -14.58
N GLY A 29 -4.72 -8.52 -14.33
CA GLY A 29 -5.55 -9.69 -14.06
C GLY A 29 -5.77 -10.01 -12.58
N HIS A 30 -5.38 -9.12 -11.68
CA HIS A 30 -5.53 -9.37 -10.25
C HIS A 30 -6.92 -8.98 -9.73
N ASP A 31 -7.36 -9.68 -8.69
CA ASP A 31 -8.55 -9.34 -7.93
C ASP A 31 -8.15 -8.37 -6.82
N VAL A 32 -8.48 -7.10 -7.00
CA VAL A 32 -8.08 -6.03 -6.08
C VAL A 32 -9.22 -5.67 -5.14
N ILE A 33 -8.95 -5.73 -3.85
CA ILE A 33 -9.90 -5.33 -2.80
C ILE A 33 -9.37 -4.03 -2.18
N PRO A 34 -10.01 -2.88 -2.48
CA PRO A 34 -9.57 -1.61 -1.92
C PRO A 34 -10.00 -1.46 -0.46
N LEU A 35 -9.08 -1.00 0.36
CA LEU A 35 -9.30 -0.67 1.77
C LEU A 35 -8.95 0.80 1.94
N VAL A 36 -9.95 1.67 1.80
CA VAL A 36 -9.75 3.11 1.76
C VAL A 36 -10.02 3.70 3.14
N THR A 37 -9.02 4.33 3.74
CA THR A 37 -9.19 4.92 5.08
C THR A 37 -10.03 6.19 5.01
N PRO A 38 -10.66 6.59 6.12
CA PRO A 38 -11.39 7.87 6.16
C PRO A 38 -10.53 9.06 5.74
N GLY A 39 -9.25 9.06 6.11
CA GLY A 39 -8.33 10.12 5.70
C GLY A 39 -8.11 10.18 4.20
N ALA A 40 -8.04 9.04 3.53
CA ALA A 40 -7.89 8.98 2.08
C ALA A 40 -9.15 9.50 1.37
N GLN A 41 -10.32 9.25 1.94
CA GLN A 41 -11.60 9.69 1.34
C GLN A 41 -11.77 11.21 1.32
N ARG A 42 -10.94 11.93 2.03
CA ARG A 42 -10.88 13.39 1.92
C ARG A 42 -10.31 13.84 0.57
N PHE A 43 -9.63 12.97 -0.15
CA PHE A 43 -8.99 13.26 -1.42
C PHE A 43 -9.63 12.50 -2.58
N VAL A 44 -9.99 11.23 -2.38
CA VAL A 44 -10.64 10.39 -3.40
C VAL A 44 -11.69 9.54 -2.70
N ALA A 45 -12.91 9.53 -3.23
CA ALA A 45 -14.00 8.76 -2.67
C ALA A 45 -13.75 7.24 -2.79
N GLU A 46 -14.19 6.49 -1.79
CA GLU A 46 -14.07 5.03 -1.80
C GLU A 46 -14.72 4.41 -3.03
N GLU A 47 -15.86 4.94 -3.45
CA GLU A 47 -16.61 4.46 -4.61
C GLU A 47 -15.79 4.49 -5.89
N THR A 48 -14.85 5.44 -6.01
CA THR A 48 -13.94 5.48 -7.16
C THR A 48 -13.06 4.24 -7.21
N PHE A 49 -12.52 3.83 -6.06
CA PHE A 49 -11.69 2.63 -6.00
C PHE A 49 -12.49 1.36 -6.24
N VAL A 50 -13.71 1.29 -5.71
CA VAL A 50 -14.60 0.13 -5.93
C VAL A 50 -14.88 -0.01 -7.42
N ALA A 51 -15.19 1.09 -8.11
CA ALA A 51 -15.45 1.07 -9.54
C ALA A 51 -14.21 0.68 -10.35
N LEU A 52 -13.05 1.25 -10.03
CA LEU A 52 -11.79 0.93 -10.71
C LEU A 52 -11.38 -0.54 -10.49
N ALA A 53 -11.66 -1.07 -9.32
CA ALA A 53 -11.40 -2.46 -8.99
C ALA A 53 -12.44 -3.42 -9.61
N ARG A 54 -13.45 -2.89 -10.29
CA ARG A 54 -14.54 -3.63 -10.95
C ARG A 54 -15.31 -4.51 -9.96
N ARG A 55 -15.50 -4.01 -8.74
CA ARG A 55 -16.23 -4.73 -7.71
C ARG A 55 -17.68 -4.28 -7.65
N PRO A 56 -18.60 -5.13 -7.12
CA PRO A 56 -19.98 -4.70 -6.88
C PRO A 56 -20.01 -3.53 -5.90
N ALA A 57 -20.93 -2.57 -6.13
CA ALA A 57 -21.05 -1.39 -5.31
C ALA A 57 -21.40 -1.70 -3.85
N GLN A 58 -22.07 -2.82 -3.60
CA GLN A 58 -22.42 -3.26 -2.25
C GLN A 58 -21.89 -4.67 -2.03
N GLU A 59 -20.60 -4.76 -1.76
CA GLU A 59 -19.94 -6.01 -1.46
C GLU A 59 -19.67 -6.08 0.03
N ASP A 60 -20.09 -7.19 0.63
CA ASP A 60 -19.84 -7.44 2.05
C ASP A 60 -18.49 -8.14 2.18
N VAL A 61 -17.46 -7.34 2.44
CA VAL A 61 -16.09 -7.81 2.53
C VAL A 61 -15.59 -7.67 3.96
N TYR A 62 -15.05 -8.77 4.47
CA TYR A 62 -14.38 -8.79 5.77
C TYR A 62 -12.89 -9.00 5.53
N PRO A 63 -12.13 -7.93 5.28
CA PRO A 63 -10.73 -8.04 4.83
C PRO A 63 -9.84 -8.82 5.79
N HIS A 64 -10.07 -8.73 7.10
CA HIS A 64 -9.28 -9.46 8.10
C HIS A 64 -9.53 -10.98 8.08
N LEU A 65 -10.63 -11.42 7.46
CA LEU A 65 -10.93 -12.84 7.26
C LEU A 65 -10.60 -13.31 5.84
N THR A 66 -10.24 -12.38 4.96
CA THR A 66 -9.96 -12.68 3.55
C THR A 66 -8.53 -13.17 3.41
N ARG A 67 -8.38 -14.34 2.78
CA ARG A 67 -7.06 -14.83 2.39
C ARG A 67 -6.61 -14.09 1.14
N ALA A 68 -5.62 -13.25 1.28
CA ALA A 68 -5.04 -12.54 0.15
C ALA A 68 -3.61 -13.00 -0.09
N ASP A 69 -3.17 -12.87 -1.32
CA ASP A 69 -1.81 -13.23 -1.71
C ASP A 69 -0.81 -12.12 -1.38
N LEU A 70 -1.31 -10.89 -1.28
CA LEU A 70 -0.47 -9.72 -1.05
C LEU A 70 -1.29 -8.62 -0.40
N LEU A 71 -0.67 -7.91 0.53
CA LEU A 71 -1.18 -6.64 1.05
C LEU A 71 -0.27 -5.52 0.55
N VAL A 72 -0.86 -4.54 -0.13
CA VAL A 72 -0.16 -3.32 -0.58
C VAL A 72 -0.80 -2.14 0.13
N VAL A 73 0.02 -1.24 0.67
CA VAL A 73 -0.47 0.04 1.24
C VAL A 73 0.18 1.16 0.46
N ALA A 74 -0.60 1.84 -0.37
CA ALA A 74 -0.12 2.89 -1.27
C ALA A 74 -1.21 3.98 -1.46
N PRO A 75 -0.96 5.20 -1.04
CA PRO A 75 0.19 5.63 -0.25
C PRO A 75 0.13 5.11 1.18
N CYS A 76 1.30 5.01 1.83
CA CYS A 76 1.41 4.70 3.23
C CYS A 76 1.91 5.94 3.97
N THR A 77 1.04 6.59 4.75
CA THR A 77 1.41 7.78 5.53
C THR A 77 2.31 7.41 6.70
N ALA A 78 2.98 8.42 7.26
CA ALA A 78 3.80 8.23 8.46
C ALA A 78 2.97 7.64 9.62
N ASN A 79 1.74 8.11 9.78
CA ASN A 79 0.84 7.61 10.81
C ASN A 79 0.52 6.13 10.62
N THR A 80 0.17 5.73 9.40
CA THR A 80 -0.12 4.33 9.09
C THR A 80 1.12 3.47 9.26
N LEU A 81 2.28 3.95 8.81
CA LEU A 81 3.55 3.25 8.98
C LEU A 81 3.80 2.95 10.47
N ALA A 82 3.60 3.95 11.33
CA ALA A 82 3.75 3.79 12.78
C ALA A 82 2.76 2.78 13.34
N LYS A 83 1.50 2.84 12.93
CA LYS A 83 0.48 1.88 13.38
C LYS A 83 0.83 0.45 12.99
N LEU A 84 1.30 0.25 11.76
CA LEU A 84 1.72 -1.08 11.30
C LEU A 84 2.91 -1.58 12.12
N ALA A 85 3.86 -0.72 12.43
CA ALA A 85 5.03 -1.08 13.24
C ALA A 85 4.66 -1.50 14.67
N TYR A 86 3.63 -0.88 15.24
CA TYR A 86 3.20 -1.17 16.61
C TYR A 86 2.05 -2.17 16.70
N GLY A 87 1.52 -2.63 15.57
CA GLY A 87 0.41 -3.59 15.56
C GLY A 87 -0.91 -3.01 16.04
N LEU A 88 -1.15 -1.73 15.81
CA LEU A 88 -2.44 -1.11 16.13
C LEU A 88 -3.47 -1.51 15.09
N ALA A 89 -4.66 -1.89 15.54
CA ALA A 89 -5.73 -2.37 14.67
C ALA A 89 -7.00 -1.54 14.92
N ASP A 90 -6.96 -0.27 14.55
CA ASP A 90 -8.03 0.69 14.80
C ASP A 90 -8.84 1.07 13.56
N SER A 91 -8.59 0.40 12.45
CA SER A 91 -9.31 0.59 11.19
C SER A 91 -9.41 -0.72 10.43
N VAL A 92 -10.24 -0.76 9.40
CA VAL A 92 -10.36 -1.94 8.53
C VAL A 92 -9.00 -2.31 7.94
N LEU A 93 -8.23 -1.32 7.50
CA LEU A 93 -6.90 -1.55 6.94
C LEU A 93 -5.93 -2.13 7.97
N THR A 94 -5.84 -1.51 9.15
CA THR A 94 -4.89 -1.98 10.17
C THR A 94 -5.27 -3.32 10.75
N GLU A 95 -6.58 -3.62 10.85
CA GLU A 95 -7.04 -4.97 11.24
C GLU A 95 -6.63 -5.99 10.17
N ALA A 96 -6.85 -5.67 8.90
CA ALA A 96 -6.46 -6.54 7.81
C ALA A 96 -4.96 -6.80 7.80
N ALA A 97 -4.17 -5.75 8.03
CA ALA A 97 -2.71 -5.86 8.07
C ALA A 97 -2.23 -6.77 9.20
N LEU A 98 -2.85 -6.65 10.38
CA LEU A 98 -2.49 -7.48 11.52
C LEU A 98 -2.85 -8.95 11.31
N ALA A 99 -3.95 -9.21 10.59
CA ALA A 99 -4.40 -10.58 10.31
C ALA A 99 -3.73 -11.21 9.09
N HIS A 100 -3.13 -10.41 8.22
CA HIS A 100 -2.57 -10.89 6.94
C HIS A 100 -1.33 -11.78 7.17
N ARG A 101 -1.28 -12.89 6.46
CA ARG A 101 -0.20 -13.89 6.58
C ARG A 101 0.58 -14.05 5.28
N GLY A 102 0.86 -13.01 4.62
CA GLY A 102 1.61 -13.08 3.37
C GLY A 102 2.52 -11.89 3.24
N PRO A 103 3.12 -11.69 2.08
CA PRO A 103 3.98 -10.53 1.86
C PRO A 103 3.20 -9.23 1.99
N VAL A 104 3.90 -8.21 2.44
CA VAL A 104 3.38 -6.84 2.60
C VAL A 104 4.32 -5.90 1.87
N LEU A 105 3.74 -5.03 1.05
CA LEU A 105 4.47 -4.00 0.32
C LEU A 105 3.90 -2.64 0.71
N LEU A 106 4.77 -1.75 1.16
CA LEU A 106 4.39 -0.39 1.53
C LEU A 106 5.01 0.62 0.56
N ALA A 107 4.22 1.59 0.14
CA ALA A 107 4.69 2.71 -0.67
C ALA A 107 4.58 4.00 0.15
N PRO A 108 5.61 4.36 0.94
CA PRO A 108 5.53 5.51 1.82
C PRO A 108 5.39 6.83 1.05
N ALA A 109 4.63 7.75 1.64
CA ALA A 109 4.47 9.11 1.12
C ALA A 109 4.30 10.06 2.30
N MET A 110 5.20 11.01 2.44
CA MET A 110 5.17 11.99 3.52
C MET A 110 6.15 13.13 3.22
N ASN A 111 6.05 14.18 4.00
CA ASN A 111 7.01 15.28 3.94
C ASN A 111 8.43 14.74 4.18
N PRO A 112 9.46 15.26 3.47
CA PRO A 112 10.83 14.77 3.62
C PRO A 112 11.38 14.82 5.05
N ARG A 113 10.99 15.81 5.84
CA ARG A 113 11.41 15.89 7.24
C ARG A 113 10.80 14.78 8.09
N MET A 114 9.56 14.41 7.78
CA MET A 114 8.91 13.28 8.45
C MET A 114 9.60 11.97 8.06
N TRP A 115 9.95 11.83 6.80
CA TRP A 115 10.66 10.64 6.33
C TRP A 115 12.02 10.48 6.99
N ALA A 116 12.75 11.58 7.16
CA ALA A 116 14.07 11.58 7.78
C ALA A 116 14.05 11.51 9.32
N ASN A 117 12.88 11.70 9.94
CA ASN A 117 12.77 11.70 11.39
C ASN A 117 13.15 10.34 12.00
N ALA A 118 13.85 10.36 13.12
CA ALA A 118 14.30 9.15 13.80
C ALA A 118 13.16 8.19 14.12
N ALA A 119 11.98 8.69 14.47
CA ALA A 119 10.81 7.84 14.74
C ALA A 119 10.38 7.06 13.50
N THR A 120 10.31 7.73 12.36
CA THR A 120 9.97 7.09 11.09
C THR A 120 11.03 6.06 10.71
N ARG A 121 12.30 6.41 10.86
CA ARG A 121 13.41 5.48 10.59
C ARG A 121 13.33 4.22 11.45
N ALA A 122 13.03 4.38 12.74
CA ALA A 122 12.87 3.25 13.65
C ALA A 122 11.68 2.37 13.24
N ASN A 123 10.57 2.97 12.84
CA ASN A 123 9.41 2.21 12.37
C ASN A 123 9.70 1.43 11.09
N VAL A 124 10.43 2.03 10.16
CA VAL A 124 10.87 1.35 8.93
C VAL A 124 11.75 0.14 9.28
N GLU A 125 12.72 0.32 10.16
CA GLU A 125 13.61 -0.77 10.58
C GLU A 125 12.83 -1.92 11.21
N THR A 126 11.85 -1.60 12.05
CA THR A 126 10.98 -2.60 12.69
C THR A 126 10.24 -3.42 11.64
N LEU A 127 9.64 -2.75 10.66
CA LEU A 127 8.85 -3.41 9.62
C LEU A 127 9.74 -4.25 8.68
N VAL A 128 10.87 -3.71 8.28
CA VAL A 128 11.83 -4.44 7.42
C VAL A 128 12.34 -5.70 8.13
N ALA A 129 12.61 -5.61 9.43
CA ALA A 129 13.04 -6.77 10.22
C ALA A 129 11.98 -7.88 10.26
N ARG A 130 10.70 -7.53 10.08
CA ARG A 130 9.60 -8.49 10.00
C ARG A 130 9.33 -9.00 8.57
N GLY A 131 10.14 -8.59 7.60
CA GLY A 131 10.00 -9.02 6.22
C GLY A 131 9.09 -8.13 5.35
N VAL A 132 8.65 -6.99 5.86
CA VAL A 132 7.88 -6.03 5.07
C VAL A 132 8.80 -5.36 4.05
N GLU A 133 8.33 -5.24 2.81
CA GLU A 133 9.08 -4.56 1.76
C GLU A 133 8.54 -3.16 1.53
N LEU A 134 9.43 -2.25 1.18
CA LEU A 134 9.10 -0.88 0.84
C LEU A 134 9.51 -0.59 -0.60
N VAL A 135 8.70 0.22 -1.28
CA VAL A 135 9.02 0.77 -2.59
C VAL A 135 8.98 2.30 -2.47
N GLY A 136 10.07 2.96 -2.87
CA GLY A 136 10.26 4.38 -2.57
C GLY A 136 10.47 4.62 -1.07
N PRO A 137 10.20 5.83 -0.58
CA PRO A 137 9.72 6.99 -1.36
C PRO A 137 10.81 7.55 -2.26
N ASP A 138 10.39 8.26 -3.30
CA ASP A 138 11.29 8.85 -4.27
C ASP A 138 11.66 10.28 -3.89
N GLU A 139 12.76 10.77 -4.48
CA GLU A 139 13.16 12.16 -4.39
C GLU A 139 12.35 12.96 -5.40
N GLY A 140 11.90 14.15 -4.99
CA GLY A 140 11.15 15.02 -5.87
C GLY A 140 10.58 16.22 -5.15
N GLU A 141 9.85 17.03 -5.92
CA GLU A 141 9.13 18.16 -5.36
C GLU A 141 7.85 17.69 -4.71
N MET A 142 7.62 18.15 -3.49
CA MET A 142 6.42 17.84 -2.73
C MET A 142 5.32 18.87 -3.00
N ALA A 143 4.09 18.55 -2.60
CA ALA A 143 2.92 19.40 -2.83
C ALA A 143 3.08 20.81 -2.28
N GLU A 144 3.81 21.00 -1.18
CA GLU A 144 4.10 22.30 -0.59
C GLU A 144 5.34 22.97 -1.17
N GLY A 145 5.90 22.45 -2.27
CA GLY A 145 7.06 23.03 -2.95
C GLY A 145 8.42 22.64 -2.37
N GLU A 146 8.43 21.87 -1.30
CA GLU A 146 9.68 21.40 -0.70
C GLU A 146 10.26 20.25 -1.53
N TRP A 147 11.55 20.28 -1.79
CA TRP A 147 12.26 19.21 -2.49
C TRP A 147 12.88 18.25 -1.48
N GLY A 148 12.80 16.95 -1.74
CA GLY A 148 13.43 15.93 -0.90
C GLY A 148 12.90 14.54 -1.15
N VAL A 149 13.29 13.61 -0.29
CA VAL A 149 12.85 12.21 -0.34
C VAL A 149 11.58 12.07 0.50
N GLY A 150 10.47 11.77 -0.14
CA GLY A 150 9.18 11.61 0.56
C GLY A 150 8.02 11.36 -0.39
N ARG A 151 8.25 11.48 -1.68
CA ARG A 151 7.23 11.31 -2.71
C ARG A 151 6.93 9.83 -2.93
N MET A 152 5.64 9.49 -3.01
CA MET A 152 5.27 8.10 -3.30
C MET A 152 5.88 7.66 -4.64
N ALA A 153 6.42 6.43 -4.67
CA ALA A 153 6.88 5.81 -5.90
C ALA A 153 5.77 5.85 -6.97
N GLU A 154 6.16 5.90 -8.23
CA GLU A 154 5.17 5.94 -9.31
C GLU A 154 4.35 4.64 -9.36
N PRO A 155 3.06 4.72 -9.75
CA PRO A 155 2.20 3.54 -9.82
C PRO A 155 2.81 2.38 -10.63
N GLU A 156 3.50 2.68 -11.73
CA GLU A 156 4.13 1.68 -12.57
C GLU A 156 5.25 0.93 -11.84
N GLU A 157 6.02 1.64 -11.03
CA GLU A 157 7.09 1.07 -10.22
C GLU A 157 6.51 0.16 -9.14
N ILE A 158 5.44 0.62 -8.47
CA ILE A 158 4.75 -0.19 -7.47
C ILE A 158 4.18 -1.45 -8.10
N ALA A 159 3.50 -1.31 -9.25
CA ALA A 159 2.93 -2.45 -9.96
C ALA A 159 4.00 -3.48 -10.36
N ALA A 160 5.15 -3.02 -10.83
CA ALA A 160 6.26 -3.91 -11.17
C ALA A 160 6.76 -4.67 -9.93
N HIS A 161 6.84 -4.00 -8.80
CA HIS A 161 7.26 -4.63 -7.54
C HIS A 161 6.24 -5.68 -7.08
N VAL A 162 4.95 -5.38 -7.25
CA VAL A 162 3.87 -6.35 -6.97
C VAL A 162 4.08 -7.63 -7.78
N GLU A 163 4.35 -7.51 -9.06
CA GLU A 163 4.56 -8.69 -9.91
C GLU A 163 5.77 -9.51 -9.47
N GLN A 164 6.84 -8.87 -9.01
CA GLN A 164 8.00 -9.57 -8.47
C GLN A 164 7.64 -10.36 -7.22
N LEU A 165 6.84 -9.78 -6.32
CA LEU A 165 6.44 -10.45 -5.09
C LEU A 165 5.48 -11.62 -5.33
N LEU A 166 4.67 -11.55 -6.38
CA LEU A 166 3.70 -12.58 -6.72
C LEU A 166 4.26 -13.64 -7.67
N ALA A 167 5.43 -13.40 -8.26
CA ALA A 167 6.03 -14.34 -9.19
C ALA A 167 6.42 -15.63 -8.47
N PRO A 168 6.21 -16.81 -9.11
CA PRO A 168 6.66 -18.05 -8.53
C PRO A 168 8.19 -18.06 -8.43
N PRO A 169 8.78 -18.77 -7.44
CA PRO A 169 10.22 -18.88 -7.33
C PRO A 169 10.85 -19.38 -8.62
N SER A 170 11.93 -18.74 -9.06
CA SER A 170 12.71 -19.20 -10.19
C SER A 170 13.37 -20.53 -9.87
N LEU A 171 13.46 -21.43 -10.86
CA LEU A 171 14.23 -22.69 -10.70
C LEU A 171 15.68 -22.42 -10.35
N ALA A 172 16.26 -21.36 -10.89
CA ALA A 172 17.63 -20.98 -10.58
C ALA A 172 17.82 -20.52 -9.12
N GLY A 173 16.75 -20.07 -8.45
CA GLY A 173 16.78 -19.69 -7.05
C GLY A 173 16.54 -20.84 -6.10
N ARG A 174 16.19 -22.00 -6.60
CA ARG A 174 15.94 -23.19 -5.77
C ARG A 174 17.22 -23.99 -5.63
N ARG A 175 17.75 -23.93 -4.44
CA ARG A 175 18.98 -24.64 -4.15
C ARG A 175 18.89 -25.47 -2.91
#